data_efa8016bed546a0b9c03e0d172608f73
#
_entry.id   efa8016bed546a0b9c03e0d172608f73
#
_cell.length_a   1.000
_cell.length_b   1.000
_cell.length_c   1.000
_cell.angle_alpha   90.00
_cell.angle_beta   90.00
_cell.angle_gamma   90.00
#
_symmetry.space_group_name_H-M   'P 1'
#
loop_
_entity.id
_entity.type
_entity.pdbx_description
1 polymer ?
#
loop_
_entity_poly.entity_id
_entity_poly.type
_entity_poly.pdbx_seq_one_letter_code
_entity_poly.pdbx_strand_id
1 'polypeptide(L)'
;MNCGKELISRSTKNSNLLAIGHAFIELQSVDSTNNYAMAEATEGRAKHGTLFFAWEQWAGKGQRGRSWTSTPGENIVLSAVLEPLALQPAQAFSLSVCVALACHDLFSRYAGPGSTSIKWPNDLYWNDRKAGGILIENHFQGDRWPLAIAGMGININQVEFPATARNPVSLRQITGRTFRAADLARELGTCLDQRYSALIGTDAATNTSPTIGGAATQLLEYNTLLYRRGQTVRLKKDTAVFETIVQGVSARGQLLTHDVMDREFSFGEVEWVIPESPRL
;
A
#
# COMPACT_ATOMS: atom_id res chain seq x y z
N MET A 1 39.98 -22.35 38.80
CA MET A 1 40.04 -21.91 37.38
C MET A 1 38.65 -21.51 36.96
N ASN A 2 38.41 -20.22 37.00
CA ASN A 2 37.08 -19.63 36.71
C ASN A 2 37.09 -19.25 35.21
N CYS A 3 36.27 -19.90 34.43
CA CYS A 3 36.08 -19.54 33.01
C CYS A 3 34.81 -18.68 32.91
N GLY A 4 34.99 -17.36 32.96
CA GLY A 4 33.94 -16.39 32.72
C GLY A 4 33.52 -16.41 31.25
N LYS A 5 32.28 -16.79 30.99
CA LYS A 5 31.66 -16.54 29.68
C LYS A 5 31.17 -15.10 29.64
N GLU A 6 31.89 -14.26 28.91
CA GLU A 6 31.39 -12.94 28.53
C GLU A 6 30.16 -13.10 27.61
N LEU A 7 29.02 -12.71 28.17
CA LEU A 7 27.81 -12.46 27.38
C LEU A 7 28.04 -11.16 26.59
N ILE A 8 28.39 -11.29 25.31
CA ILE A 8 28.39 -10.18 24.36
C ILE A 8 26.95 -9.73 24.19
N SER A 9 26.56 -8.71 24.93
CA SER A 9 25.36 -7.94 24.71
C SER A 9 25.42 -7.35 23.29
N ARG A 10 24.68 -7.92 22.36
CA ARG A 10 24.41 -7.31 21.06
C ARG A 10 23.52 -6.09 21.32
N SER A 11 24.16 -4.96 21.54
CA SER A 11 23.50 -3.66 21.47
C SER A 11 22.94 -3.52 20.04
N THR A 12 21.63 -3.69 19.91
CA THR A 12 20.89 -3.28 18.72
C THR A 12 21.08 -1.77 18.59
N LYS A 13 21.94 -1.35 17.66
CA LYS A 13 22.01 0.04 17.22
C LYS A 13 20.61 0.42 16.75
N ASN A 14 19.87 1.20 17.52
CA ASN A 14 18.74 1.98 17.05
C ASN A 14 19.30 2.89 15.95
N SER A 15 19.25 2.42 14.69
CA SER A 15 19.42 3.30 13.55
C SER A 15 18.23 4.25 13.60
N ASN A 16 18.48 5.55 13.81
CA ASN A 16 17.48 6.60 13.59
C ASN A 16 17.09 6.50 12.10
N LEU A 17 16.00 5.79 11.82
CA LEU A 17 15.42 5.78 10.49
C LEU A 17 14.99 7.21 10.16
N LEU A 18 15.34 7.67 8.97
CA LEU A 18 14.88 8.97 8.48
C LEU A 18 13.35 8.93 8.32
N ALA A 19 12.69 10.04 8.62
CA ALA A 19 11.24 10.14 8.40
C ALA A 19 10.90 9.95 6.92
N ILE A 20 9.80 9.27 6.63
CA ILE A 20 9.33 9.10 5.26
C ILE A 20 8.87 10.47 4.72
N GLY A 21 9.43 10.87 3.58
CA GLY A 21 9.23 12.20 3.01
C GLY A 21 10.31 13.21 3.36
N HIS A 22 11.37 12.82 4.12
CA HIS A 22 12.51 13.70 4.37
C HIS A 22 13.18 14.19 3.07
N ALA A 23 13.13 13.36 2.03
CA ALA A 23 13.49 13.69 0.67
C ALA A 23 12.30 13.40 -0.25
N PHE A 24 11.83 14.43 -0.97
CA PHE A 24 10.77 14.34 -1.95
C PHE A 24 11.29 14.81 -3.30
N ILE A 25 11.45 13.88 -4.23
CA ILE A 25 12.07 14.10 -5.53
C ILE A 25 10.99 14.07 -6.60
N GLU A 26 10.85 15.18 -7.34
CA GLU A 26 9.92 15.31 -8.46
C GLU A 26 10.61 14.97 -9.77
N LEU A 27 10.07 14.00 -10.49
CA LEU A 27 10.52 13.55 -11.81
C LEU A 27 9.54 14.07 -12.86
N GLN A 28 10.05 14.68 -13.94
CA GLN A 28 9.19 15.18 -15.03
C GLN A 28 8.56 14.02 -15.80
N SER A 29 9.37 13.04 -16.20
CA SER A 29 8.91 11.84 -16.90
C SER A 29 9.81 10.66 -16.58
N VAL A 30 9.23 9.47 -16.41
CA VAL A 30 9.94 8.23 -16.09
C VAL A 30 9.19 7.02 -16.65
N ASP A 31 9.86 5.91 -16.84
CA ASP A 31 9.20 4.64 -17.21
C ASP A 31 8.26 4.17 -16.09
N SER A 32 8.80 4.02 -14.88
CA SER A 32 8.10 3.63 -13.67
C SER A 32 8.80 4.20 -12.44
N THR A 33 8.05 4.88 -11.57
CA THR A 33 8.60 5.38 -10.30
C THR A 33 9.16 4.26 -9.43
N ASN A 34 8.59 3.05 -9.49
CA ASN A 34 9.11 1.88 -8.79
C ASN A 34 10.47 1.44 -9.36
N ASN A 35 10.60 1.38 -10.70
CA ASN A 35 11.88 1.03 -11.33
C ASN A 35 12.96 2.05 -10.96
N TYR A 36 12.62 3.34 -11.06
CA TYR A 36 13.54 4.41 -10.73
C TYR A 36 13.97 4.36 -9.26
N ALA A 37 13.00 4.24 -8.35
CA ALA A 37 13.27 4.14 -6.91
C ALA A 37 14.12 2.90 -6.56
N MET A 38 13.87 1.75 -7.21
CA MET A 38 14.65 0.53 -7.01
C MET A 38 16.10 0.72 -7.48
N ALA A 39 16.32 1.33 -8.64
CA ALA A 39 17.65 1.62 -9.15
C ALA A 39 18.42 2.57 -8.22
N GLU A 40 17.81 3.69 -7.83
CA GLU A 40 18.42 4.67 -6.93
C GLU A 40 18.78 4.07 -5.56
N ALA A 41 17.88 3.23 -5.01
CA ALA A 41 18.12 2.55 -3.74
C ALA A 41 19.23 1.49 -3.85
N THR A 42 19.24 0.70 -4.93
CA THR A 42 20.27 -0.34 -5.15
C THR A 42 21.66 0.26 -5.33
N GLU A 43 21.76 1.44 -5.97
CA GLU A 43 23.00 2.17 -6.15
C GLU A 43 23.38 3.05 -4.93
N GLY A 44 22.57 3.00 -3.85
CA GLY A 44 22.82 3.71 -2.60
C GLY A 44 22.58 5.23 -2.66
N ARG A 45 21.97 5.74 -3.74
CA ARG A 45 21.62 7.17 -3.88
C ARG A 45 20.31 7.53 -3.19
N ALA A 46 19.40 6.58 -3.00
CA ALA A 46 18.20 6.77 -2.21
C ALA A 46 18.22 5.87 -0.97
N LYS A 47 17.77 6.42 0.16
CA LYS A 47 17.71 5.73 1.45
C LYS A 47 16.27 5.61 1.92
N HIS A 48 16.07 4.88 3.02
CA HIS A 48 14.77 4.82 3.69
C HIS A 48 14.11 6.20 3.77
N GLY A 49 12.83 6.26 3.44
CA GLY A 49 12.02 7.48 3.52
C GLY A 49 12.11 8.40 2.31
N THR A 50 12.98 8.12 1.30
CA THR A 50 12.98 8.88 0.05
C THR A 50 11.70 8.60 -0.75
N LEU A 51 11.04 9.67 -1.21
CA LEU A 51 9.85 9.63 -2.06
C LEU A 51 10.18 10.13 -3.47
N PHE A 52 9.75 9.36 -4.47
CA PHE A 52 9.83 9.72 -5.89
C PHE A 52 8.43 9.93 -6.44
N PHE A 53 8.10 11.16 -6.78
CA PHE A 53 6.86 11.55 -7.44
C PHE A 53 7.13 11.82 -8.92
N ALA A 54 6.32 11.28 -9.83
CA ALA A 54 6.44 11.56 -11.25
C ALA A 54 5.21 12.32 -11.77
N TRP A 55 5.48 13.37 -12.56
CA TRP A 55 4.46 14.08 -13.32
C TRP A 55 3.93 13.23 -14.48
N GLU A 56 4.80 12.41 -15.08
CA GLU A 56 4.45 11.47 -16.13
C GLU A 56 5.12 10.13 -15.92
N GLN A 57 4.37 9.05 -16.15
CA GLN A 57 4.86 7.68 -16.14
C GLN A 57 4.36 6.96 -17.39
N TRP A 58 5.28 6.55 -18.29
CA TRP A 58 4.90 5.99 -19.60
C TRP A 58 4.88 4.45 -19.64
N ALA A 59 5.48 3.75 -18.69
CA ALA A 59 5.44 2.29 -18.55
C ALA A 59 5.06 1.87 -17.13
N GLY A 60 4.01 2.50 -16.57
CA GLY A 60 3.56 2.25 -15.22
C GLY A 60 3.17 0.80 -14.97
N LYS A 61 3.59 0.28 -13.82
CA LYS A 61 3.38 -1.10 -13.42
C LYS A 61 2.21 -1.24 -12.45
N GLY A 62 1.42 -2.28 -12.65
CA GLY A 62 0.46 -2.81 -11.69
C GLY A 62 0.82 -4.25 -11.31
N GLN A 63 0.03 -4.85 -10.44
CA GLN A 63 0.25 -6.23 -10.01
C GLN A 63 0.02 -7.23 -11.15
N ARG A 64 0.77 -8.33 -11.14
CA ARG A 64 0.63 -9.47 -12.07
C ARG A 64 0.77 -9.06 -13.54
N GLY A 65 1.73 -8.20 -13.85
CA GLY A 65 2.00 -7.76 -15.23
C GLY A 65 0.96 -6.82 -15.82
N ARG A 66 0.00 -6.33 -15.03
CA ARG A 66 -0.91 -5.25 -15.48
C ARG A 66 -0.17 -3.92 -15.56
N SER A 67 -0.61 -3.04 -16.44
CA SER A 67 -0.11 -1.68 -16.51
C SER A 67 -0.93 -0.73 -15.61
N TRP A 68 -0.27 0.31 -15.11
CA TRP A 68 -0.92 1.47 -14.51
C TRP A 68 -0.79 2.65 -15.48
N THR A 69 -1.92 3.16 -15.96
CA THR A 69 -1.96 4.29 -16.90
C THR A 69 -2.56 5.49 -16.21
N SER A 70 -1.91 6.65 -16.33
CA SER A 70 -2.40 7.93 -15.84
C SER A 70 -2.13 9.03 -16.82
N THR A 71 -3.03 10.03 -16.88
CA THR A 71 -2.79 11.27 -17.62
C THR A 71 -1.70 12.07 -16.90
N PRO A 72 -0.70 12.61 -17.63
CA PRO A 72 0.38 13.39 -17.01
C PRO A 72 -0.14 14.53 -16.12
N GLY A 73 0.40 14.64 -14.90
CA GLY A 73 0.05 15.68 -13.94
C GLY A 73 -1.29 15.53 -13.21
N GLU A 74 -2.13 14.59 -13.62
CA GLU A 74 -3.50 14.47 -13.10
C GLU A 74 -3.62 13.62 -11.82
N ASN A 75 -2.65 12.76 -11.54
CA ASN A 75 -2.76 11.75 -10.49
C ASN A 75 -1.53 11.73 -9.58
N ILE A 76 -1.67 11.11 -8.40
CA ILE A 76 -0.48 10.72 -7.63
C ILE A 76 0.13 9.49 -8.31
N VAL A 77 1.39 9.60 -8.67
CA VAL A 77 2.27 8.52 -9.09
C VAL A 77 3.51 8.61 -8.23
N LEU A 78 3.53 7.84 -7.14
CA LEU A 78 4.50 7.98 -6.06
C LEU A 78 5.10 6.63 -5.70
N SER A 79 6.42 6.60 -5.47
CA SER A 79 7.11 5.44 -4.90
C SER A 79 7.92 5.84 -3.67
N ALA A 80 7.80 5.07 -2.60
CA ALA A 80 8.58 5.23 -1.37
C ALA A 80 9.65 4.14 -1.26
N VAL A 81 10.87 4.55 -0.93
CA VAL A 81 11.97 3.64 -0.57
C VAL A 81 11.85 3.31 0.91
N LEU A 82 11.71 2.04 1.25
CA LEU A 82 11.55 1.55 2.61
C LEU A 82 12.62 0.51 2.94
N GLU A 83 13.19 0.61 4.12
CA GLU A 83 14.12 -0.39 4.69
C GLU A 83 13.45 -1.07 5.88
N PRO A 84 12.65 -2.13 5.66
CA PRO A 84 11.84 -2.75 6.71
C PRO A 84 12.67 -3.65 7.63
N LEU A 85 13.80 -3.15 8.15
CA LEU A 85 14.79 -3.89 8.94
C LEU A 85 14.23 -4.44 10.26
N ALA A 86 13.15 -3.84 10.77
CA ALA A 86 12.46 -4.29 11.98
C ALA A 86 11.46 -5.43 11.72
N LEU A 87 11.18 -5.75 10.43
CA LEU A 87 10.23 -6.76 10.01
C LEU A 87 10.95 -7.98 9.44
N GLN A 88 10.34 -9.14 9.60
CA GLN A 88 10.77 -10.38 8.92
C GLN A 88 10.06 -10.54 7.57
N PRO A 89 10.63 -11.29 6.60
CA PRO A 89 9.95 -11.60 5.32
C PRO A 89 8.53 -12.16 5.48
N ALA A 90 8.29 -12.97 6.50
CA ALA A 90 6.97 -13.52 6.82
C ALA A 90 5.93 -12.45 7.21
N GLN A 91 6.37 -11.24 7.56
CA GLN A 91 5.53 -10.09 7.91
C GLN A 91 5.31 -9.12 6.72
N ALA A 92 5.65 -9.52 5.50
CA ALA A 92 5.53 -8.67 4.31
C ALA A 92 4.12 -8.10 4.11
N PHE A 93 3.09 -8.84 4.49
CA PHE A 93 1.72 -8.35 4.40
C PHE A 93 1.43 -7.20 5.38
N SER A 94 2.11 -7.12 6.52
CA SER A 94 1.96 -5.99 7.45
C SER A 94 2.39 -4.66 6.82
N LEU A 95 3.41 -4.69 5.95
CA LEU A 95 3.79 -3.51 5.16
C LEU A 95 2.70 -3.14 4.13
N SER A 96 2.09 -4.13 3.48
CA SER A 96 0.98 -3.89 2.56
C SER A 96 -0.22 -3.25 3.25
N VAL A 97 -0.55 -3.71 4.46
CA VAL A 97 -1.58 -3.12 5.33
C VAL A 97 -1.25 -1.67 5.66
N CYS A 98 -0.01 -1.41 6.09
CA CYS A 98 0.47 -0.07 6.44
C CYS A 98 0.32 0.92 5.27
N VAL A 99 0.78 0.56 4.07
CA VAL A 99 0.68 1.40 2.87
C VAL A 99 -0.78 1.60 2.44
N ALA A 100 -1.60 0.56 2.53
CA ALA A 100 -3.03 0.65 2.19
C ALA A 100 -3.78 1.58 3.15
N LEU A 101 -3.51 1.51 4.45
CA LEU A 101 -4.08 2.41 5.44
C LEU A 101 -3.63 3.86 5.21
N ALA A 102 -2.36 4.11 4.88
CA ALA A 102 -1.88 5.45 4.54
C ALA A 102 -2.60 6.04 3.31
N CYS A 103 -2.81 5.23 2.26
CA CYS A 103 -3.59 5.64 1.09
C CYS A 103 -5.06 5.92 1.46
N HIS A 104 -5.65 5.09 2.31
CA HIS A 104 -7.01 5.29 2.81
C HIS A 104 -7.13 6.57 3.63
N ASP A 105 -6.19 6.83 4.55
CA ASP A 105 -6.19 8.03 5.39
C ASP A 105 -6.18 9.32 4.56
N LEU A 106 -5.31 9.38 3.55
CA LEU A 106 -5.28 10.51 2.64
C LEU A 106 -6.61 10.64 1.91
N PHE A 107 -7.03 9.58 1.21
CA PHE A 107 -8.16 9.67 0.28
C PHE A 107 -9.48 9.95 1.00
N SER A 108 -9.74 9.28 2.12
CA SER A 108 -10.97 9.45 2.90
C SER A 108 -11.12 10.85 3.49
N ARG A 109 -10.03 11.55 3.77
CA ARG A 109 -10.01 12.94 4.22
C ARG A 109 -10.66 13.89 3.21
N TYR A 110 -10.51 13.60 1.92
CA TYR A 110 -11.05 14.42 0.83
C TYR A 110 -12.35 13.89 0.25
N ALA A 111 -12.50 12.57 0.16
CA ALA A 111 -13.67 11.90 -0.42
C ALA A 111 -14.85 11.75 0.56
N GLY A 112 -14.63 12.09 1.83
CA GLY A 112 -15.58 11.91 2.92
C GLY A 112 -15.49 10.55 3.61
N PRO A 113 -15.82 10.49 4.90
CA PRO A 113 -15.79 9.26 5.68
C PRO A 113 -16.87 8.27 5.22
N GLY A 114 -16.58 6.99 5.34
CA GLY A 114 -17.54 5.89 5.15
C GLY A 114 -17.72 5.39 3.72
N SER A 115 -17.24 6.10 2.70
CA SER A 115 -17.34 5.66 1.30
C SER A 115 -16.04 5.07 0.76
N THR A 116 -14.91 5.31 1.46
CA THR A 116 -13.60 4.78 1.08
C THR A 116 -13.35 3.45 1.76
N SER A 117 -12.84 2.48 1.02
CA SER A 117 -12.54 1.13 1.52
C SER A 117 -11.29 0.57 0.86
N ILE A 118 -10.73 -0.47 1.44
CA ILE A 118 -9.56 -1.17 0.90
C ILE A 118 -10.04 -2.49 0.31
N LYS A 119 -9.94 -2.63 -1.00
CA LYS A 119 -10.26 -3.88 -1.66
C LYS A 119 -9.03 -4.76 -1.74
N TRP A 120 -9.08 -5.88 -1.03
CA TRP A 120 -8.02 -6.88 -1.07
C TRP A 120 -7.67 -7.30 -2.51
N PRO A 121 -6.37 -7.43 -2.81
CA PRO A 121 -5.25 -7.30 -1.88
C PRO A 121 -4.64 -5.88 -1.80
N ASN A 122 -4.89 -4.98 -2.74
CA ASN A 122 -4.05 -3.81 -2.94
C ASN A 122 -4.74 -2.60 -3.60
N ASP A 123 -6.05 -2.60 -3.67
CA ASP A 123 -6.78 -1.52 -4.34
C ASP A 123 -7.47 -0.60 -3.34
N LEU A 124 -7.44 0.69 -3.60
CA LEU A 124 -8.25 1.69 -2.91
C LEU A 124 -9.56 1.87 -3.67
N TYR A 125 -10.66 1.77 -2.98
CA TYR A 125 -12.00 1.88 -3.55
C TYR A 125 -12.79 3.02 -2.90
N TRP A 126 -13.60 3.68 -3.70
CA TRP A 126 -14.66 4.57 -3.26
C TRP A 126 -16.00 4.01 -3.76
N ASN A 127 -16.87 3.59 -2.84
CA ASN A 127 -18.01 2.73 -3.15
C ASN A 127 -17.55 1.50 -3.96
N ASP A 128 -18.11 1.25 -5.14
CA ASP A 128 -17.76 0.13 -6.02
C ASP A 128 -16.74 0.53 -7.12
N ARG A 129 -16.05 1.66 -6.97
CA ARG A 129 -15.16 2.22 -7.98
C ARG A 129 -13.71 2.29 -7.48
N LYS A 130 -12.78 1.97 -8.39
CA LYS A 130 -11.35 1.97 -8.07
C LYS A 130 -10.79 3.39 -8.07
N ALA A 131 -10.35 3.85 -6.91
CA ALA A 131 -9.72 5.15 -6.70
C ALA A 131 -8.19 5.11 -6.78
N GLY A 132 -7.59 3.93 -6.56
CA GLY A 132 -6.14 3.79 -6.58
C GLY A 132 -5.68 2.34 -6.55
N GLY A 133 -4.37 2.15 -6.70
CA GLY A 133 -3.72 0.85 -6.61
C GLY A 133 -2.33 0.96 -5.98
N ILE A 134 -1.92 -0.11 -5.32
CA ILE A 134 -0.64 -0.21 -4.60
C ILE A 134 0.17 -1.36 -5.20
N LEU A 135 1.45 -1.13 -5.43
CA LEU A 135 2.41 -2.15 -5.87
C LEU A 135 3.65 -2.11 -4.99
N ILE A 136 3.84 -3.11 -4.14
CA ILE A 136 5.04 -3.24 -3.33
C ILE A 136 5.96 -4.27 -3.96
N GLU A 137 7.19 -3.86 -4.29
CA GLU A 137 8.25 -4.72 -4.80
C GLU A 137 9.28 -4.93 -3.68
N ASN A 138 9.36 -6.16 -3.19
CA ASN A 138 10.21 -6.54 -2.08
C ASN A 138 11.52 -7.14 -2.57
N HIS A 139 12.64 -6.75 -1.95
CA HIS A 139 13.94 -7.34 -2.16
C HIS A 139 14.36 -8.10 -0.91
N PHE A 140 14.28 -9.43 -0.95
CA PHE A 140 14.68 -10.31 0.14
C PHE A 140 16.09 -10.86 -0.09
N GLN A 141 16.86 -11.01 0.99
CA GLN A 141 18.18 -11.65 1.00
C GLN A 141 18.21 -12.73 2.11
N GLY A 142 17.85 -13.95 1.76
CA GLY A 142 17.65 -15.03 2.73
C GLY A 142 16.51 -14.69 3.69
N ASP A 143 16.80 -14.66 4.98
CA ASP A 143 15.90 -14.31 6.07
C ASP A 143 15.84 -12.79 6.38
N ARG A 144 16.57 -11.97 5.59
CA ARG A 144 16.62 -10.52 5.75
C ARG A 144 15.75 -9.81 4.71
N TRP A 145 15.20 -8.67 5.10
CA TRP A 145 14.41 -7.82 4.21
C TRP A 145 15.00 -6.40 4.16
N PRO A 146 16.09 -6.21 3.39
CA PRO A 146 16.80 -4.94 3.36
C PRO A 146 16.07 -3.81 2.63
N LEU A 147 15.21 -4.10 1.66
CA LEU A 147 14.61 -3.10 0.80
C LEU A 147 13.20 -3.49 0.33
N ALA A 148 12.30 -2.52 0.33
CA ALA A 148 11.01 -2.57 -0.33
C ALA A 148 10.73 -1.24 -1.03
N ILE A 149 10.16 -1.29 -2.23
CA ILE A 149 9.66 -0.13 -2.94
C ILE A 149 8.14 -0.18 -2.93
N ALA A 150 7.52 0.82 -2.31
CA ALA A 150 6.06 0.93 -2.22
C ALA A 150 5.53 1.94 -3.24
N GLY A 151 5.03 1.44 -4.37
CA GLY A 151 4.38 2.24 -5.41
C GLY A 151 2.91 2.48 -5.10
N MET A 152 2.49 3.73 -5.21
CA MET A 152 1.13 4.19 -4.93
C MET A 152 0.62 5.03 -6.10
N GLY A 153 -0.38 4.52 -6.82
CA GLY A 153 -1.09 5.23 -7.86
C GLY A 153 -2.48 5.61 -7.36
N ILE A 154 -2.82 6.91 -7.27
CA ILE A 154 -4.13 7.37 -6.78
C ILE A 154 -4.70 8.37 -7.77
N ASN A 155 -5.94 8.14 -8.18
CA ASN A 155 -6.65 8.99 -9.13
C ASN A 155 -7.12 10.28 -8.44
N ILE A 156 -6.60 11.42 -8.87
CA ILE A 156 -6.85 12.71 -8.26
C ILE A 156 -7.75 13.59 -9.14
N ASN A 157 -7.25 14.00 -10.30
CA ASN A 157 -7.96 14.94 -11.17
C ASN A 157 -8.47 14.30 -12.47
N GLN A 158 -7.96 13.15 -12.83
CA GLN A 158 -8.30 12.47 -14.10
C GLN A 158 -9.80 12.17 -14.16
N VAL A 159 -10.46 12.61 -15.22
CA VAL A 159 -11.91 12.39 -15.45
C VAL A 159 -12.16 11.39 -16.56
N GLU A 160 -11.24 11.27 -17.51
CA GLU A 160 -11.31 10.32 -18.62
C GLU A 160 -10.33 9.17 -18.37
N PHE A 161 -10.84 7.96 -18.39
CA PHE A 161 -10.03 6.75 -18.16
C PHE A 161 -10.11 5.84 -19.38
N PRO A 162 -9.04 5.10 -19.70
CA PRO A 162 -9.05 4.14 -20.78
C PRO A 162 -10.15 3.09 -20.58
N ALA A 163 -10.70 2.57 -21.67
CA ALA A 163 -11.76 1.56 -21.63
C ALA A 163 -11.36 0.27 -20.86
N THR A 164 -10.06 0.00 -20.76
CA THR A 164 -9.49 -1.12 -20.00
C THR A 164 -9.52 -0.92 -18.49
N ALA A 165 -9.71 0.32 -18.01
CA ALA A 165 -9.83 0.59 -16.57
C ALA A 165 -11.20 0.15 -16.05
N ARG A 166 -11.19 -0.74 -15.07
CA ARG A 166 -12.43 -1.27 -14.46
C ARG A 166 -12.95 -0.32 -13.39
N ASN A 167 -14.14 0.26 -13.61
CA ASN A 167 -14.82 1.14 -12.66
C ASN A 167 -13.91 2.19 -12.00
N PRO A 168 -13.13 2.99 -12.74
CA PRO A 168 -12.25 3.96 -12.13
C PRO A 168 -13.03 5.18 -11.60
N VAL A 169 -12.48 5.84 -10.58
CA VAL A 169 -12.97 7.11 -10.06
C VAL A 169 -11.80 7.96 -9.56
N SER A 170 -11.91 9.28 -9.68
CA SER A 170 -10.95 10.25 -9.12
C SER A 170 -11.58 11.11 -8.03
N LEU A 171 -10.74 11.75 -7.21
CA LEU A 171 -11.20 12.73 -6.23
C LEU A 171 -11.97 13.88 -6.88
N ARG A 172 -11.54 14.33 -8.06
CA ARG A 172 -12.24 15.38 -8.79
C ARG A 172 -13.65 14.97 -9.19
N GLN A 173 -13.86 13.74 -9.66
CA GLN A 173 -15.19 13.23 -9.99
C GLN A 173 -16.09 13.13 -8.75
N ILE A 174 -15.52 12.82 -7.59
CA ILE A 174 -16.27 12.70 -6.32
C ILE A 174 -16.64 14.08 -5.76
N THR A 175 -15.69 15.03 -5.78
CA THR A 175 -15.79 16.29 -5.04
C THR A 175 -16.13 17.50 -5.88
N GLY A 176 -15.98 17.39 -7.22
CA GLY A 176 -16.05 18.53 -8.15
C GLY A 176 -14.84 19.48 -8.07
N ARG A 177 -13.85 19.19 -7.23
CA ARG A 177 -12.69 20.06 -6.97
C ARG A 177 -11.45 19.55 -7.69
N THR A 178 -10.59 20.48 -8.08
CA THR A 178 -9.25 20.19 -8.60
C THR A 178 -8.22 20.32 -7.48
N PHE A 179 -7.23 19.45 -7.44
CA PHE A 179 -6.17 19.40 -6.45
C PHE A 179 -4.81 19.45 -7.10
N ARG A 180 -3.80 19.93 -6.40
CA ARG A 180 -2.42 19.82 -6.85
C ARG A 180 -1.88 18.44 -6.43
N ALA A 181 -1.69 17.54 -7.40
CA ALA A 181 -1.32 16.14 -7.15
C ALA A 181 -0.02 16.00 -6.33
N ALA A 182 0.97 16.86 -6.56
CA ALA A 182 2.23 16.85 -5.82
C ALA A 182 2.05 17.21 -4.33
N ASP A 183 1.11 18.10 -3.99
CA ASP A 183 0.84 18.46 -2.60
C ASP A 183 0.18 17.29 -1.87
N LEU A 184 -0.81 16.64 -2.51
CA LEU A 184 -1.43 15.42 -1.96
C LEU A 184 -0.42 14.25 -1.87
N ALA A 185 0.55 14.16 -2.78
CA ALA A 185 1.61 13.16 -2.69
C ALA A 185 2.51 13.40 -1.46
N ARG A 186 2.79 14.65 -1.08
CA ARG A 186 3.51 14.98 0.15
C ARG A 186 2.71 14.63 1.40
N GLU A 187 1.40 14.92 1.39
CA GLU A 187 0.50 14.51 2.47
C GLU A 187 0.44 12.98 2.60
N LEU A 188 0.42 12.24 1.47
CA LEU A 188 0.49 10.78 1.49
C LEU A 188 1.78 10.29 2.14
N GLY A 189 2.91 10.95 1.87
CA GLY A 189 4.18 10.68 2.54
C GLY A 189 4.07 10.83 4.06
N THR A 190 3.40 11.88 4.53
CA THR A 190 3.14 12.10 5.97
C THR A 190 2.23 11.01 6.57
N CYS A 191 1.17 10.61 5.87
CA CYS A 191 0.31 9.50 6.32
C CYS A 191 1.11 8.19 6.39
N LEU A 192 1.97 7.94 5.40
CA LEU A 192 2.80 6.73 5.37
C LEU A 192 3.83 6.73 6.50
N ASP A 193 4.45 7.86 6.81
CA ASP A 193 5.40 7.99 7.92
C ASP A 193 4.74 7.66 9.27
N GLN A 194 3.54 8.21 9.51
CA GLN A 194 2.77 7.93 10.72
C GLN A 194 2.42 6.44 10.84
N ARG A 195 1.91 5.83 9.75
CA ARG A 195 1.53 4.42 9.74
C ARG A 195 2.75 3.49 9.87
N TYR A 196 3.85 3.83 9.21
CA TYR A 196 5.08 3.05 9.29
C TYR A 196 5.74 3.13 10.67
N SER A 197 5.81 4.32 11.26
CA SER A 197 6.30 4.51 12.63
C SER A 197 5.49 3.69 13.65
N ALA A 198 4.16 3.69 13.53
CA ALA A 198 3.29 2.87 14.35
C ALA A 198 3.49 1.36 14.11
N LEU A 199 3.77 0.94 12.86
CA LEU A 199 4.02 -0.46 12.51
C LEU A 199 5.29 -1.00 13.16
N ILE A 200 6.38 -0.22 13.11
CA ILE A 200 7.68 -0.65 13.68
C ILE A 200 7.85 -0.28 15.16
N GLY A 201 6.85 0.38 15.75
CA GLY A 201 6.84 0.71 17.18
C GLY A 201 7.79 1.84 17.55
N THR A 202 8.16 2.71 16.62
CA THR A 202 8.91 3.94 16.92
C THR A 202 7.91 5.09 17.04
N ASP A 203 7.62 5.51 18.28
CA ASP A 203 6.94 6.78 18.48
C ASP A 203 8.02 7.88 18.38
N ALA A 204 7.95 8.70 17.35
CA ALA A 204 8.90 9.79 17.10
C ALA A 204 8.97 10.81 18.27
N ALA A 205 7.96 10.81 19.15
CA ALA A 205 7.88 11.69 20.29
C ALA A 205 8.46 11.10 21.60
N THR A 206 8.58 9.80 21.76
CA THR A 206 8.87 9.19 23.08
C THR A 206 10.10 8.28 23.14
N ASN A 207 10.74 7.95 22.03
CA ASN A 207 11.95 7.08 22.00
C ASN A 207 11.80 5.74 22.78
N THR A 208 10.58 5.25 22.92
CA THR A 208 10.26 4.02 23.65
C THR A 208 10.28 2.80 22.74
N SER A 209 10.69 1.66 23.28
CA SER A 209 10.85 0.36 22.61
C SER A 209 9.59 -0.10 21.85
N PRO A 210 9.75 -0.94 20.80
CA PRO A 210 8.66 -1.34 19.91
C PRO A 210 7.48 -1.94 20.67
N THR A 211 6.30 -1.33 20.47
CA THR A 211 5.05 -1.87 20.99
C THR A 211 4.64 -3.06 20.11
N ILE A 212 4.60 -4.25 20.68
CA ILE A 212 4.27 -5.54 20.01
C ILE A 212 2.89 -5.54 19.31
N GLY A 213 2.13 -4.43 19.39
CA GLY A 213 0.76 -4.32 18.86
C GLY A 213 0.57 -3.66 17.52
N GLY A 214 1.58 -2.98 16.97
CA GLY A 214 1.37 -2.12 15.77
C GLY A 214 0.81 -2.85 14.55
N ALA A 215 1.39 -4.00 14.19
CA ALA A 215 0.94 -4.80 13.05
C ALA A 215 -0.46 -5.40 13.28
N ALA A 216 -0.74 -5.91 14.47
CA ALA A 216 -2.03 -6.50 14.81
C ALA A 216 -3.14 -5.42 14.84
N THR A 217 -2.86 -4.26 15.41
CA THR A 217 -3.79 -3.12 15.46
C THR A 217 -4.11 -2.63 14.05
N GLN A 218 -3.09 -2.46 13.20
CA GLN A 218 -3.31 -2.04 11.83
C GLN A 218 -4.07 -3.09 11.01
N LEU A 219 -3.83 -4.39 11.23
CA LEU A 219 -4.60 -5.45 10.57
C LEU A 219 -6.08 -5.44 11.00
N LEU A 220 -6.37 -5.19 12.28
CA LEU A 220 -7.75 -5.03 12.75
C LEU A 220 -8.43 -3.84 12.05
N GLU A 221 -7.75 -2.69 11.98
CA GLU A 221 -8.26 -1.50 11.29
C GLU A 221 -8.47 -1.77 9.78
N TYR A 222 -7.48 -2.37 9.11
CA TYR A 222 -7.59 -2.79 7.71
C TYR A 222 -8.83 -3.65 7.49
N ASN A 223 -9.07 -4.61 8.38
CA ASN A 223 -10.25 -5.48 8.30
C ASN A 223 -11.56 -4.71 8.52
N THR A 224 -11.59 -3.65 9.33
CA THR A 224 -12.80 -2.80 9.46
C THR A 224 -13.09 -2.00 8.20
N LEU A 225 -12.04 -1.63 7.45
CA LEU A 225 -12.10 -0.86 6.20
C LEU A 225 -12.13 -1.74 4.94
N LEU A 226 -12.20 -3.07 5.14
CA LEU A 226 -12.17 -4.02 4.03
C LEU A 226 -13.45 -3.92 3.18
N TYR A 227 -13.26 -3.73 1.88
CA TYR A 227 -14.34 -3.67 0.90
C TYR A 227 -15.24 -4.89 0.97
N ARG A 228 -16.54 -4.64 1.09
CA ARG A 228 -17.58 -5.68 1.14
C ARG A 228 -17.46 -6.67 2.32
N ARG A 229 -16.79 -6.33 3.40
CA ARG A 229 -16.74 -7.18 4.58
C ARG A 229 -18.14 -7.44 5.12
N GLY A 230 -18.44 -8.70 5.47
CA GLY A 230 -19.75 -9.15 5.94
C GLY A 230 -20.82 -9.24 4.84
N GLN A 231 -20.46 -8.99 3.58
CA GLN A 231 -21.38 -9.04 2.45
C GLN A 231 -21.09 -10.24 1.55
N THR A 232 -22.13 -10.73 0.90
CA THR A 232 -22.01 -11.73 -0.15
C THR A 232 -21.36 -11.09 -1.39
N VAL A 233 -20.34 -11.74 -1.91
CA VAL A 233 -19.60 -11.33 -3.11
C VAL A 233 -19.50 -12.51 -4.07
N ARG A 234 -19.25 -12.20 -5.33
CA ARG A 234 -18.95 -13.21 -6.35
C ARG A 234 -17.44 -13.22 -6.60
N LEU A 235 -16.84 -14.38 -6.40
CA LEU A 235 -15.44 -14.62 -6.71
C LEU A 235 -15.34 -15.63 -7.85
N LYS A 236 -14.29 -15.50 -8.66
CA LYS A 236 -13.93 -16.44 -9.71
C LYS A 236 -12.62 -17.12 -9.37
N LYS A 237 -12.61 -18.44 -9.34
CA LYS A 237 -11.41 -19.28 -9.27
C LYS A 237 -11.36 -20.15 -10.52
N ASP A 238 -10.31 -20.02 -11.29
CA ASP A 238 -10.19 -20.67 -12.60
C ASP A 238 -11.38 -20.34 -13.52
N THR A 239 -12.21 -21.33 -13.83
CA THR A 239 -13.44 -21.16 -14.64
C THR A 239 -14.71 -21.03 -13.78
N ALA A 240 -14.64 -21.36 -12.50
CA ALA A 240 -15.81 -21.38 -11.61
C ALA A 240 -16.06 -20.01 -10.98
N VAL A 241 -17.30 -19.55 -11.04
CA VAL A 241 -17.78 -18.38 -10.29
C VAL A 241 -18.68 -18.89 -9.16
N PHE A 242 -18.43 -18.39 -7.95
CA PHE A 242 -19.17 -18.78 -6.76
C PHE A 242 -19.45 -17.56 -5.87
N GLU A 243 -20.47 -17.68 -5.02
CA GLU A 243 -20.81 -16.68 -4.02
C GLU A 243 -20.24 -17.07 -2.66
N THR A 244 -19.76 -16.08 -1.92
CA THR A 244 -19.19 -16.27 -0.58
C THR A 244 -19.27 -14.97 0.21
N ILE A 245 -19.23 -15.03 1.53
CA ILE A 245 -19.23 -13.86 2.43
C ILE A 245 -17.79 -13.53 2.80
N VAL A 246 -17.39 -12.27 2.63
CA VAL A 246 -16.07 -11.78 3.03
C VAL A 246 -16.02 -11.65 4.55
N GLN A 247 -15.14 -12.40 5.21
CA GLN A 247 -14.97 -12.35 6.67
C GLN A 247 -13.84 -11.36 7.06
N GLY A 248 -12.74 -11.38 6.32
CA GLY A 248 -11.57 -10.58 6.63
C GLY A 248 -10.35 -10.98 5.83
N VAL A 249 -9.20 -10.56 6.32
CA VAL A 249 -7.88 -10.94 5.82
C VAL A 249 -7.02 -11.41 6.98
N SER A 250 -6.31 -12.51 6.79
CA SER A 250 -5.40 -13.09 7.81
C SER A 250 -4.10 -12.28 7.93
N ALA A 251 -3.34 -12.50 8.99
CA ALA A 251 -2.01 -11.91 9.16
C ALA A 251 -1.01 -12.32 8.07
N ARG A 252 -1.27 -13.42 7.36
CA ARG A 252 -0.49 -13.87 6.20
C ARG A 252 -0.95 -13.23 4.88
N GLY A 253 -2.00 -12.40 4.91
CA GLY A 253 -2.53 -11.73 3.72
C GLY A 253 -3.52 -12.55 2.91
N GLN A 254 -4.04 -13.65 3.44
CA GLN A 254 -5.04 -14.47 2.77
C GLN A 254 -6.43 -13.86 2.96
N LEU A 255 -7.24 -13.82 1.90
CA LEU A 255 -8.65 -13.44 1.99
C LEU A 255 -9.43 -14.56 2.67
N LEU A 256 -10.11 -14.23 3.76
CA LEU A 256 -10.95 -15.14 4.52
C LEU A 256 -12.41 -14.96 4.10
N THR A 257 -13.04 -16.05 3.72
CA THR A 257 -14.44 -16.05 3.29
C THR A 257 -15.20 -17.24 3.88
N HIS A 258 -16.52 -17.13 3.91
CA HIS A 258 -17.41 -18.20 4.36
C HIS A 258 -18.57 -18.36 3.39
N ASP A 259 -18.82 -19.60 2.97
CA ASP A 259 -20.05 -20.02 2.30
C ASP A 259 -20.69 -21.16 3.10
N VAL A 260 -20.56 -22.40 2.67
CA VAL A 260 -20.91 -23.61 3.43
C VAL A 260 -19.79 -24.00 4.40
N MET A 261 -18.58 -23.49 4.15
CA MET A 261 -17.37 -23.71 4.95
C MET A 261 -16.48 -22.46 4.93
N ASP A 262 -15.54 -22.41 5.86
CA ASP A 262 -14.48 -21.39 5.85
C ASP A 262 -13.48 -21.67 4.74
N ARG A 263 -13.11 -20.62 4.02
CA ARG A 263 -12.11 -20.67 2.94
C ARG A 263 -11.07 -19.59 3.11
N GLU A 264 -9.86 -19.93 2.73
CA GLU A 264 -8.72 -18.99 2.68
C GLU A 264 -8.17 -18.96 1.26
N PHE A 265 -7.99 -17.76 0.71
CA PHE A 265 -7.45 -17.57 -0.62
C PHE A 265 -6.17 -16.75 -0.58
N SER A 266 -5.10 -17.30 -1.12
CA SER A 266 -3.86 -16.58 -1.34
C SER A 266 -4.01 -15.57 -2.48
N PHE A 267 -3.11 -14.59 -2.49
CA PHE A 267 -3.10 -13.59 -3.55
C PHE A 267 -3.02 -14.24 -4.94
N GLY A 268 -3.95 -13.88 -5.80
CA GLY A 268 -4.02 -14.38 -7.18
C GLY A 268 -4.79 -15.69 -7.39
N GLU A 269 -5.24 -16.37 -6.32
CA GLU A 269 -6.08 -17.57 -6.46
C GLU A 269 -7.50 -17.26 -6.90
N VAL A 270 -8.00 -16.08 -6.55
CA VAL A 270 -9.36 -15.65 -6.93
C VAL A 270 -9.38 -14.26 -7.53
N GLU A 271 -10.39 -14.00 -8.35
CA GLU A 271 -10.71 -12.69 -8.90
C GLU A 271 -12.10 -12.25 -8.43
N TRP A 272 -12.24 -10.97 -8.11
CA TRP A 272 -13.52 -10.37 -7.79
C TRP A 272 -14.35 -10.16 -9.06
N VAL A 273 -15.58 -10.63 -9.05
CA VAL A 273 -16.58 -10.36 -10.11
C VAL A 273 -17.43 -9.18 -9.66
N ILE A 274 -17.00 -7.98 -10.05
CA ILE A 274 -17.67 -6.72 -9.69
C ILE A 274 -18.50 -6.28 -10.91
N PRO A 275 -19.80 -5.99 -10.74
CA PRO A 275 -20.60 -5.38 -11.80
C PRO A 275 -20.01 -4.05 -12.25
N GLU A 276 -20.14 -3.73 -13.52
CA GLU A 276 -19.77 -2.40 -14.01
C GLU A 276 -20.75 -1.36 -13.46
N SER A 277 -20.22 -0.34 -12.81
CA SER A 277 -21.01 0.80 -12.35
C SER A 277 -21.16 1.81 -13.49
N PRO A 278 -22.30 2.54 -13.58
CA PRO A 278 -22.43 3.64 -14.52
C PRO A 278 -21.26 4.61 -14.38
N ARG A 279 -20.74 5.10 -15.51
CA ARG A 279 -19.70 6.15 -15.48
C ARG A 279 -20.32 7.45 -14.96
N LEU A 280 -19.62 8.13 -14.07
CA LEU A 280 -20.02 9.44 -13.54
C LEU A 280 -19.84 10.51 -14.60
#